data_1b8ac62be486b91484c977d808377846
#
_entry.id   1b8ac62be486b91484c977d808377846
#
_cell.length_a   1.000
_cell.length_b   1.000
_cell.length_c   1.000
_cell.angle_alpha   90.00
_cell.angle_beta   90.00
_cell.angle_gamma   90.00
#
_symmetry.space_group_name_H-M   'P 1'
#
loop_
_entity.id
_entity.type
_entity.pdbx_description
1 polymer ?
#
loop_
_entity_poly.entity_id
_entity_poly.type
_entity_poly.pdbx_seq_one_letter_code
_entity_poly.pdbx_strand_id
1 'polypeptide(L)'
;MIRTATGLMGVSYGSITVREQKTRWGSCSAKGNLNFNWKLVLMPEEILDYVVVHELAHRLQMNHSTEFWDEVEKILPDYRKRRQWLKENGQKY
;
A
#
# COMPACT_ATOMS: atom_id res chain seq x y z
N MET A 1 2.92 -9.72 7.39
CA MET A 1 2.13 -9.02 6.35
C MET A 1 2.98 -8.65 5.14
N ILE A 2 3.96 -7.80 5.28
CA ILE A 2 4.74 -7.34 4.13
C ILE A 2 5.54 -8.45 3.46
N ARG A 3 6.02 -9.42 4.22
CA ARG A 3 6.73 -10.59 3.67
C ARG A 3 5.82 -11.43 2.78
N THR A 4 4.56 -11.61 3.20
CA THR A 4 3.59 -12.35 2.41
C THR A 4 3.31 -11.63 1.10
N ALA A 5 3.08 -10.32 1.16
CA ALA A 5 2.82 -9.51 -0.03
C ALA A 5 4.02 -9.52 -1.00
N THR A 6 5.26 -9.38 -0.50
CA THR A 6 6.45 -9.41 -1.37
C THR A 6 6.62 -10.77 -2.03
N GLY A 7 6.35 -11.86 -1.29
CA GLY A 7 6.41 -13.22 -1.86
C GLY A 7 5.37 -13.43 -2.95
N LEU A 8 4.14 -13.00 -2.72
CA LEU A 8 3.04 -13.15 -3.68
C LEU A 8 3.25 -12.31 -4.95
N MET A 9 3.82 -11.12 -4.80
CA MET A 9 4.04 -10.20 -5.92
C MET A 9 5.37 -10.42 -6.63
N GLY A 10 6.28 -11.16 -6.00
CA GLY A 10 7.61 -11.39 -6.57
C GLY A 10 8.48 -10.13 -6.58
N VAL A 11 8.28 -9.22 -5.64
CA VAL A 11 9.02 -7.96 -5.57
C VAL A 11 9.85 -7.88 -4.28
N SER A 12 10.87 -7.04 -4.30
CA SER A 12 11.67 -6.72 -3.13
C SER A 12 11.53 -5.24 -2.79
N TYR A 13 11.96 -4.86 -1.60
CA TYR A 13 11.98 -3.47 -1.17
C TYR A 13 13.33 -3.15 -0.52
N GLY A 14 13.68 -1.85 -0.51
CA GLY A 14 14.93 -1.40 0.11
C GLY A 14 14.79 -1.22 1.61
N SER A 15 14.11 -0.17 2.04
CA SER A 15 13.90 0.12 3.44
C SER A 15 12.43 0.40 3.72
N ILE A 16 12.05 0.27 5.00
CA ILE A 16 10.69 0.61 5.45
C ILE A 16 10.83 1.64 6.55
N THR A 17 10.11 2.75 6.41
CA THR A 17 10.06 3.80 7.42
C THR A 17 8.60 4.05 7.79
N VAL A 18 8.32 4.13 9.09
CA VAL A 18 6.99 4.46 9.60
C VAL A 18 7.10 5.81 10.31
N ARG A 19 6.31 6.78 9.87
CA ARG A 19 6.35 8.13 10.44
C ARG A 19 5.04 8.85 10.19
N GLU A 20 4.86 10.01 10.80
CA GLU A 20 3.70 10.84 10.55
C GLU A 20 3.83 11.50 9.18
N GLN A 21 2.75 11.42 8.39
CA GLN A 21 2.65 12.08 7.10
C GLN A 21 1.32 12.83 7.06
N LYS A 22 1.33 14.08 6.57
CA LYS A 22 0.14 14.92 6.57
C LYS A 22 -0.82 14.62 5.45
N THR A 23 -0.32 14.22 4.28
CA THR A 23 -1.10 14.11 3.05
C THR A 23 -1.11 12.72 2.43
N ARG A 24 -0.36 11.78 2.96
CA ARG A 24 -0.21 10.45 2.37
C ARG A 24 -0.34 9.36 3.41
N TRP A 25 -0.86 8.21 3.00
CA TRP A 25 -0.86 7.02 3.83
C TRP A 25 0.40 6.20 3.63
N GLY A 26 1.01 6.30 2.44
CA GLY A 26 2.27 5.64 2.16
C GLY A 26 2.90 6.20 0.91
N SER A 27 4.13 5.80 0.64
CA SER A 27 4.84 6.14 -0.59
C SER A 27 5.90 5.09 -0.89
N CYS A 28 6.31 5.05 -2.16
CA CYS A 28 7.36 4.16 -2.62
C CYS A 28 8.29 4.95 -3.54
N SER A 29 9.59 4.98 -3.24
CA SER A 29 10.56 5.63 -4.10
C SER A 29 10.96 4.71 -5.25
N ALA A 30 11.58 5.28 -6.28
CA ALA A 30 12.11 4.50 -7.40
C ALA A 30 13.15 3.48 -6.94
N LYS A 31 13.82 3.73 -5.82
CA LYS A 31 14.81 2.81 -5.25
C LYS A 31 14.17 1.69 -4.44
N GLY A 32 12.85 1.72 -4.26
CA GLY A 32 12.14 0.69 -3.50
C GLY A 32 12.05 0.96 -2.01
N ASN A 33 12.32 2.17 -1.57
CA ASN A 33 12.16 2.53 -0.16
C ASN A 33 10.69 2.85 0.11
N LEU A 34 10.12 2.19 1.12
CA LEU A 34 8.72 2.32 1.47
C LEU A 34 8.56 3.20 2.71
N ASN A 35 7.58 4.09 2.67
CA ASN A 35 7.22 4.93 3.82
C ASN A 35 5.74 4.72 4.10
N PHE A 36 5.39 4.57 5.38
CA PHE A 36 4.01 4.39 5.81
C PHE A 36 3.67 5.38 6.92
N ASN A 37 2.41 5.83 6.92
CA ASN A 37 1.89 6.68 7.98
C ASN A 37 1.58 5.80 9.20
N TRP A 38 2.10 6.17 10.38
CA TRP A 38 1.89 5.39 11.60
C TRP A 38 0.41 5.22 11.95
N LYS A 39 -0.45 6.14 11.52
CA LYS A 39 -1.89 6.09 11.79
C LYS A 39 -2.55 4.85 11.19
N LEU A 40 -1.91 4.21 10.22
CA LEU A 40 -2.42 2.97 9.64
C LEU A 40 -2.59 1.85 10.68
N VAL A 41 -1.78 1.86 11.76
CA VAL A 41 -1.90 0.84 12.80
C VAL A 41 -3.18 1.00 13.63
N LEU A 42 -3.83 2.16 13.56
CA LEU A 42 -5.09 2.43 14.24
C LEU A 42 -6.31 1.97 13.43
N MET A 43 -6.10 1.60 12.18
CA MET A 43 -7.16 1.22 11.25
C MET A 43 -7.33 -0.29 11.20
N PRO A 44 -8.45 -0.79 10.62
CA PRO A 44 -8.60 -2.22 10.39
C PRO A 44 -7.42 -2.80 9.62
N GLU A 45 -7.02 -4.02 9.94
CA GLU A 45 -5.88 -4.68 9.32
C GLU A 45 -6.00 -4.74 7.79
N GLU A 46 -7.22 -4.93 7.29
CA GLU A 46 -7.48 -4.99 5.85
C GLU A 46 -7.05 -3.70 5.13
N ILE A 47 -7.13 -2.57 5.82
CA ILE A 47 -6.74 -1.28 5.25
C ILE A 47 -5.23 -1.14 5.22
N LEU A 48 -4.56 -1.57 6.28
CA LEU A 48 -3.09 -1.62 6.29
C LEU A 48 -2.60 -2.52 5.16
N ASP A 49 -3.22 -3.69 4.99
CA ASP A 49 -2.87 -4.62 3.92
C ASP A 49 -3.00 -3.96 2.55
N TYR A 50 -4.08 -3.22 2.33
CA TYR A 50 -4.29 -2.51 1.08
C TYR A 50 -3.16 -1.50 0.80
N VAL A 51 -2.81 -0.68 1.79
CA VAL A 51 -1.76 0.33 1.60
C VAL A 51 -0.41 -0.33 1.34
N VAL A 52 -0.09 -1.41 2.07
CA VAL A 52 1.15 -2.17 1.84
C VAL A 52 1.21 -2.70 0.41
N VAL A 53 0.15 -3.36 -0.05
CA VAL A 53 0.10 -3.91 -1.41
C VAL A 53 0.17 -2.79 -2.46
N HIS A 54 -0.52 -1.68 -2.22
CA HIS A 54 -0.49 -0.51 -3.11
C HIS A 54 0.94 0.00 -3.32
N GLU A 55 1.70 0.18 -2.23
CA GLU A 55 3.06 0.68 -2.34
C GLU A 55 4.01 -0.35 -2.94
N LEU A 56 3.84 -1.62 -2.62
CA LEU A 56 4.65 -2.69 -3.22
C LEU A 56 4.38 -2.83 -4.72
N ALA A 57 3.14 -2.60 -5.16
CA ALA A 57 2.82 -2.66 -6.59
C ALA A 57 3.59 -1.61 -7.40
N HIS A 58 4.00 -0.51 -6.78
CA HIS A 58 4.85 0.48 -7.42
C HIS A 58 6.25 -0.03 -7.75
N ARG A 59 6.66 -1.15 -7.18
CA ARG A 59 7.91 -1.81 -7.57
C ARG A 59 7.82 -2.43 -8.96
N LEU A 60 6.58 -2.74 -9.39
CA LEU A 60 6.32 -3.32 -10.71
C LEU A 60 5.87 -2.25 -11.71
N GLN A 61 5.03 -1.32 -11.26
CA GLN A 61 4.49 -0.25 -12.10
C GLN A 61 4.45 1.05 -11.30
N MET A 62 5.26 2.03 -11.68
CA MET A 62 5.31 3.32 -10.97
C MET A 62 4.06 4.17 -11.20
N ASN A 63 3.41 4.04 -12.34
CA ASN A 63 2.19 4.77 -12.68
C ASN A 63 0.96 3.99 -12.23
N HIS A 64 -0.12 4.70 -11.90
CA HIS A 64 -1.41 4.08 -11.58
C HIS A 64 -2.14 3.69 -12.88
N SER A 65 -1.50 2.86 -13.68
CA SER A 65 -2.04 2.35 -14.93
C SER A 65 -2.93 1.12 -14.68
N THR A 66 -3.55 0.60 -15.75
CA THR A 66 -4.32 -0.65 -15.67
C THR A 66 -3.45 -1.79 -15.15
N GLU A 67 -2.19 -1.86 -15.60
CA GLU A 67 -1.24 -2.89 -15.17
C GLU A 67 -0.96 -2.80 -13.67
N PHE A 68 -0.86 -1.57 -13.12
CA PHE A 68 -0.69 -1.37 -11.68
C PHE A 68 -1.86 -1.97 -10.90
N TRP A 69 -3.08 -1.60 -11.28
CA TRP A 69 -4.27 -2.10 -10.58
C TRP A 69 -4.49 -3.59 -10.77
N ASP A 70 -4.09 -4.15 -11.91
CA ASP A 70 -4.12 -5.59 -12.12
C ASP A 70 -3.23 -6.33 -11.12
N GLU A 71 -2.04 -5.78 -10.83
CA GLU A 71 -1.15 -6.37 -9.82
C GLU A 71 -1.75 -6.29 -8.41
N VAL A 72 -2.39 -5.18 -8.07
CA VAL A 72 -3.08 -5.04 -6.78
C VAL A 72 -4.23 -6.05 -6.69
N GLU A 73 -5.02 -6.18 -7.75
CA GLU A 73 -6.18 -7.07 -7.76
C GLU A 73 -5.79 -8.55 -7.60
N LYS A 74 -4.64 -8.96 -8.14
CA LYS A 74 -4.15 -10.33 -7.98
C LYS A 74 -3.99 -10.72 -6.52
N ILE A 75 -3.59 -9.76 -5.68
CA ILE A 75 -3.36 -9.99 -4.25
C ILE A 75 -4.62 -9.69 -3.45
N LEU A 76 -5.31 -8.59 -3.79
CA LEU A 76 -6.50 -8.13 -3.08
C LEU A 76 -7.64 -7.90 -4.08
N PRO A 77 -8.43 -8.95 -4.38
CA PRO A 77 -9.55 -8.80 -5.32
C PRO A 77 -10.57 -7.75 -4.89
N ASP A 78 -10.66 -7.47 -3.59
CA ASP A 78 -11.58 -6.49 -3.02
C ASP A 78 -10.92 -5.12 -2.77
N TYR A 79 -9.83 -4.81 -3.48
CA TYR A 79 -9.07 -3.58 -3.24
C TYR A 79 -9.94 -2.32 -3.35
N ARG A 80 -10.96 -2.33 -4.20
CA ARG A 80 -11.85 -1.17 -4.39
C ARG A 80 -12.62 -0.83 -3.12
N LYS A 81 -13.08 -1.85 -2.39
CA LYS A 81 -13.77 -1.67 -1.12
C LYS A 81 -12.84 -1.07 -0.07
N ARG A 82 -11.62 -1.57 -0.01
CA ARG A 82 -10.60 -1.10 0.94
C ARG A 82 -10.20 0.34 0.64
N ARG A 83 -10.00 0.66 -0.64
CA ARG A 83 -9.69 2.00 -1.09
C ARG A 83 -10.80 2.97 -0.75
N GLN A 84 -12.06 2.58 -0.98
CA GLN A 84 -13.22 3.40 -0.67
C GLN A 84 -13.34 3.66 0.83
N TRP A 85 -13.14 2.62 1.64
CA TRP A 85 -13.17 2.76 3.09
C TRP A 85 -12.14 3.80 3.56
N LEU A 86 -10.92 3.72 3.05
CA LEU A 86 -9.86 4.65 3.40
C LEU A 86 -10.20 6.08 3.00
N LYS A 87 -10.78 6.26 1.82
CA LYS A 87 -11.21 7.56 1.33
C LYS A 87 -12.29 8.17 2.24
N GLU A 88 -13.24 7.35 2.69
CA GLU A 88 -14.36 7.81 3.52
C GLU A 88 -13.97 8.00 4.99
N ASN A 89 -13.07 7.20 5.51
CA ASN A 89 -12.79 7.14 6.95
C ASN A 89 -11.39 7.63 7.33
N GLY A 90 -10.46 7.74 6.39
CA GLY A 90 -9.08 8.10 6.68
C GLY A 90 -8.94 9.44 7.40
N GLN A 91 -9.77 10.40 7.05
CA GLN A 91 -9.72 11.75 7.65
C GLN A 91 -10.18 11.79 9.11
N LYS A 92 -10.71 10.69 9.64
CA LYS A 92 -11.09 10.57 11.05
C LYS A 92 -9.90 10.27 11.95
N TYR A 93 -8.76 9.98 11.37
CA TYR A 93 -7.54 9.62 12.08
C TYR A 93 -6.45 10.75 12.01
#